data_23d8dddc050b4703d75481fe28ed1a5b
#
_entry.id   23d8dddc050b4703d75481fe28ed1a5b
#
_cell.length_a   1.000
_cell.length_b   1.000
_cell.length_c   1.000
_cell.angle_alpha   90.00
_cell.angle_beta   90.00
_cell.angle_gamma   90.00
#
_symmetry.space_group_name_H-M   'P 1'
#
loop_
_entity.id
_entity.type
_entity.pdbx_description
1 polymer ?
#
loop_
_entity_poly.entity_id
_entity_poly.type
_entity_poly.pdbx_seq_one_letter_code
_entity_poly.pdbx_strand_id
1 'polypeptide(L)'
;MQQNEKNTEPPIIIVENLEHAFGDFKAVDNISFTVKKGQIFSFLGPNGAGKSTAINVLITLLSLQKGKASVAGFDLKRDPQKVRESIGIVFQDITLDRDMTVWEILEFHGRLYNMPDDERRKRIDELLELVQLETKRNERTKSLSGGMKRRLEIARGLMTRPKVLFLDEPTIGLDPQTRLRMWDYIKGVNNEGTTIFLTTHYMDEADHLSDRISIIDHGKVVISGTSWELKNTLGRDIIYLETSDNDAAVRLLKDLPAIRTIKVKSRGFSLMVNEDGTKVLPGILDVLRNASIELTTINLKKPSMDDVFVFYTGKEIRDEGAAPARGLFLRGGGR
;
A
#
# COMPACT_ATOMS: atom_id res chain seq x y z
N MET A 1 -10.11 -8.36 38.93
CA MET A 1 -9.64 -8.81 37.59
C MET A 1 -10.87 -8.96 36.71
N GLN A 2 -11.29 -7.87 36.05
CA GLN A 2 -12.33 -7.92 35.01
C GLN A 2 -11.60 -8.00 33.70
N GLN A 3 -11.72 -9.14 33.04
CA GLN A 3 -11.25 -9.33 31.65
C GLN A 3 -12.06 -8.39 30.74
N ASN A 4 -11.38 -7.40 30.14
CA ASN A 4 -11.89 -6.61 29.03
C ASN A 4 -12.15 -7.58 27.87
N GLU A 5 -13.36 -8.04 27.71
CA GLU A 5 -13.87 -8.55 26.45
C GLU A 5 -13.83 -7.40 25.45
N LYS A 6 -12.75 -7.33 24.68
CA LYS A 6 -12.67 -6.44 23.52
C LYS A 6 -13.78 -6.85 22.57
N ASN A 7 -14.82 -6.03 22.51
CA ASN A 7 -15.90 -6.09 21.53
C ASN A 7 -15.24 -6.02 20.13
N THR A 8 -14.92 -7.18 19.54
CA THR A 8 -14.25 -7.26 18.23
C THR A 8 -15.34 -7.23 17.18
N GLU A 9 -15.68 -6.00 16.70
CA GLU A 9 -16.49 -5.89 15.48
C GLU A 9 -15.87 -6.79 14.40
N PRO A 10 -16.70 -7.52 13.62
CA PRO A 10 -16.20 -8.38 12.55
C PRO A 10 -15.41 -7.56 11.52
N PRO A 11 -14.38 -8.15 10.90
CA PRO A 11 -13.64 -7.48 9.84
C PRO A 11 -14.56 -7.00 8.72
N ILE A 12 -14.28 -5.81 8.18
CA ILE A 12 -15.08 -5.22 7.09
C ILE A 12 -14.73 -5.80 5.72
N ILE A 13 -13.50 -6.31 5.57
CA ILE A 13 -13.05 -7.09 4.40
C ILE A 13 -12.52 -8.42 4.91
N ILE A 14 -13.00 -9.51 4.33
CA ILE A 14 -12.51 -10.87 4.61
C ILE A 14 -12.18 -11.51 3.27
N VAL A 15 -10.98 -12.04 3.15
CA VAL A 15 -10.50 -12.76 1.96
C VAL A 15 -9.90 -14.09 2.41
N GLU A 16 -10.37 -15.18 1.81
CA GLU A 16 -9.91 -16.54 2.09
C GLU A 16 -9.55 -17.26 0.79
N ASN A 17 -8.28 -17.62 0.66
CA ASN A 17 -7.73 -18.41 -0.46
C ASN A 17 -8.11 -17.86 -1.84
N LEU A 18 -8.06 -16.53 -2.01
CA LEU A 18 -8.38 -15.87 -3.26
C LEU A 18 -7.33 -16.21 -4.31
N GLU A 19 -7.79 -16.75 -5.45
CA GLU A 19 -6.99 -16.94 -6.66
C GLU A 19 -7.65 -16.24 -7.84
N HIS A 20 -6.82 -15.65 -8.71
CA HIS A 20 -7.25 -15.13 -10.00
C HIS A 20 -6.14 -15.30 -11.03
N ALA A 21 -6.50 -15.86 -12.19
CA ALA A 21 -5.57 -16.13 -13.29
C ALA A 21 -6.08 -15.53 -14.61
N PHE A 22 -5.16 -15.12 -15.44
CA PHE A 22 -5.37 -14.73 -16.85
C PHE A 22 -4.72 -15.80 -17.74
N GLY A 23 -5.53 -16.72 -18.27
CA GLY A 23 -5.00 -17.91 -18.92
C GLY A 23 -4.15 -18.73 -17.94
N ASP A 24 -2.91 -19.03 -18.31
CA ASP A 24 -1.98 -19.80 -17.47
C ASP A 24 -1.26 -18.94 -16.41
N PHE A 25 -1.37 -17.62 -16.51
CA PHE A 25 -0.70 -16.70 -15.59
C PHE A 25 -1.54 -16.44 -14.34
N LYS A 26 -1.09 -16.92 -13.18
CA LYS A 26 -1.70 -16.62 -11.88
C LYS A 26 -1.27 -15.25 -11.39
N ALA A 27 -2.14 -14.27 -11.56
CA ALA A 27 -1.90 -12.91 -11.08
C ALA A 27 -2.11 -12.77 -9.56
N VAL A 28 -3.01 -13.57 -8.99
CA VAL A 28 -3.23 -13.70 -7.54
C VAL A 28 -3.28 -15.19 -7.22
N ASP A 29 -2.45 -15.64 -6.28
CA ASP A 29 -2.24 -17.04 -5.95
C ASP A 29 -2.44 -17.31 -4.45
N ASN A 30 -3.64 -17.74 -4.10
CA ASN A 30 -4.01 -18.20 -2.76
C ASN A 30 -3.74 -17.18 -1.63
N ILE A 31 -4.23 -15.94 -1.79
CA ILE A 31 -4.07 -14.92 -0.76
C ILE A 31 -5.23 -14.95 0.25
N SER A 32 -4.88 -14.73 1.53
CA SER A 32 -5.85 -14.62 2.63
C SER A 32 -5.47 -13.47 3.55
N PHE A 33 -6.43 -12.61 3.89
CA PHE A 33 -6.24 -11.50 4.81
C PHE A 33 -7.57 -10.94 5.29
N THR A 34 -7.52 -10.10 6.33
CA THR A 34 -8.68 -9.39 6.86
C THR A 34 -8.34 -7.92 7.06
N VAL A 35 -9.34 -7.05 6.90
CA VAL A 35 -9.25 -5.61 7.20
C VAL A 35 -10.31 -5.27 8.24
N LYS A 36 -9.90 -4.58 9.30
CA LYS A 36 -10.82 -4.10 10.34
C LYS A 36 -11.51 -2.82 9.90
N LYS A 37 -12.73 -2.58 10.42
CA LYS A 37 -13.45 -1.33 10.19
C LYS A 37 -12.65 -0.13 10.72
N GLY A 38 -12.61 0.95 9.95
CA GLY A 38 -11.85 2.17 10.26
C GLY A 38 -10.33 2.05 10.13
N GLN A 39 -9.82 0.93 9.60
CA GLN A 39 -8.39 0.69 9.42
C GLN A 39 -7.91 1.23 8.06
N ILE A 40 -6.69 1.75 8.00
CA ILE A 40 -5.94 1.91 6.75
C ILE A 40 -5.11 0.65 6.53
N PHE A 41 -5.45 -0.11 5.50
CA PHE A 41 -4.75 -1.33 5.11
C PHE A 41 -4.06 -1.13 3.76
N SER A 42 -2.80 -1.53 3.67
CA SER A 42 -2.01 -1.40 2.44
C SER A 42 -1.55 -2.73 1.87
N PHE A 43 -1.72 -2.91 0.55
CA PHE A 43 -0.91 -3.83 -0.23
C PHE A 43 0.33 -3.12 -0.76
N LEU A 44 1.49 -3.52 -0.25
CA LEU A 44 2.80 -3.05 -0.67
C LEU A 44 3.46 -4.09 -1.58
N GLY A 45 3.90 -3.70 -2.77
CA GLY A 45 4.58 -4.62 -3.68
C GLY A 45 4.98 -3.98 -4.99
N PRO A 46 5.85 -4.63 -5.79
CA PRO A 46 6.31 -4.11 -7.07
C PRO A 46 5.19 -4.12 -8.12
N ASN A 47 5.46 -3.48 -9.26
CA ASN A 47 4.59 -3.56 -10.42
C ASN A 47 4.47 -5.01 -10.90
N GLY A 48 3.25 -5.44 -11.20
CA GLY A 48 2.98 -6.83 -11.58
C GLY A 48 2.85 -7.83 -10.42
N ALA A 49 2.96 -7.39 -9.15
CA ALA A 49 2.81 -8.27 -7.99
C ALA A 49 1.38 -8.80 -7.76
N GLY A 50 0.37 -8.30 -8.48
CA GLY A 50 -1.03 -8.72 -8.35
C GLY A 50 -1.91 -7.74 -7.56
N LYS A 51 -1.40 -6.56 -7.13
CA LYS A 51 -2.13 -5.57 -6.32
C LYS A 51 -3.43 -5.10 -6.95
N SER A 52 -3.36 -4.53 -8.17
CA SER A 52 -4.55 -4.02 -8.88
C SER A 52 -5.50 -5.15 -9.28
N THR A 53 -4.98 -6.37 -9.57
CA THR A 53 -5.84 -7.54 -9.82
C THR A 53 -6.64 -7.90 -8.57
N ALA A 54 -6.01 -7.91 -7.38
CA ALA A 54 -6.70 -8.18 -6.13
C ALA A 54 -7.78 -7.11 -5.84
N ILE A 55 -7.47 -5.81 -6.00
CA ILE A 55 -8.49 -4.74 -5.89
C ILE A 55 -9.63 -4.99 -6.88
N ASN A 56 -9.35 -5.25 -8.16
CA ASN A 56 -10.37 -5.42 -9.19
C ASN A 56 -11.32 -6.60 -8.89
N VAL A 57 -10.84 -7.66 -8.24
CA VAL A 57 -11.72 -8.73 -7.73
C VAL A 57 -12.55 -8.23 -6.56
N LEU A 58 -11.96 -7.52 -5.59
CA LEU A 58 -12.67 -7.05 -4.39
C LEU A 58 -13.77 -6.03 -4.70
N ILE A 59 -13.56 -5.17 -5.71
CA ILE A 59 -14.57 -4.20 -6.17
C ILE A 59 -15.53 -4.79 -7.21
N THR A 60 -15.45 -6.09 -7.47
CA THR A 60 -16.31 -6.84 -8.42
C THR A 60 -16.16 -6.45 -9.90
N LEU A 61 -15.06 -5.83 -10.30
CA LEU A 61 -14.72 -5.61 -11.72
C LEU A 61 -14.22 -6.90 -12.39
N LEU A 62 -13.51 -7.74 -11.64
CA LEU A 62 -13.14 -9.09 -12.05
C LEU A 62 -13.90 -10.11 -11.21
N SER A 63 -14.27 -11.22 -11.85
CA SER A 63 -14.96 -12.30 -11.15
C SER A 63 -14.03 -12.99 -10.14
N LEU A 64 -14.56 -13.32 -8.96
CA LEU A 64 -13.87 -14.17 -7.99
C LEU A 64 -13.84 -15.61 -8.52
N GLN A 65 -12.69 -16.05 -9.06
CA GLN A 65 -12.53 -17.38 -9.65
C GLN A 65 -12.52 -18.46 -8.58
N LYS A 66 -11.62 -18.33 -7.58
CA LYS A 66 -11.52 -19.26 -6.45
C LYS A 66 -11.43 -18.54 -5.12
N GLY A 67 -11.72 -19.27 -4.04
CA GLY A 67 -11.74 -18.74 -2.69
C GLY A 67 -13.07 -18.11 -2.30
N LYS A 68 -13.05 -17.37 -1.19
CA LYS A 68 -14.18 -16.60 -0.67
C LYS A 68 -13.73 -15.19 -0.36
N ALA A 69 -14.58 -14.23 -0.61
CA ALA A 69 -14.33 -12.85 -0.20
C ALA A 69 -15.63 -12.12 0.09
N SER A 70 -15.58 -11.26 1.10
CA SER A 70 -16.67 -10.34 1.45
C SER A 70 -16.14 -8.94 1.71
N VAL A 71 -16.91 -7.93 1.33
CA VAL A 71 -16.63 -6.52 1.56
C VAL A 71 -17.87 -5.86 2.15
N ALA A 72 -17.68 -5.10 3.21
CA ALA A 72 -18.76 -4.43 3.96
C ALA A 72 -19.86 -5.38 4.46
N GLY A 73 -19.50 -6.67 4.68
CA GLY A 73 -20.42 -7.73 5.10
C GLY A 73 -21.14 -8.44 3.94
N PHE A 74 -20.88 -8.07 2.68
CA PHE A 74 -21.52 -8.65 1.51
C PHE A 74 -20.56 -9.59 0.76
N ASP A 75 -21.06 -10.77 0.38
CA ASP A 75 -20.30 -11.75 -0.40
C ASP A 75 -20.14 -11.28 -1.86
N LEU A 76 -18.92 -11.37 -2.41
CA LEU A 76 -18.62 -10.86 -3.76
C LEU A 76 -19.39 -11.58 -4.88
N LYS A 77 -19.72 -12.86 -4.70
CA LYS A 77 -20.45 -13.66 -5.70
C LYS A 77 -21.96 -13.53 -5.58
N ARG A 78 -22.46 -13.46 -4.34
CA ARG A 78 -23.91 -13.46 -4.06
C ARG A 78 -24.53 -12.06 -4.11
N ASP A 79 -23.80 -11.07 -3.62
CA ASP A 79 -24.27 -9.70 -3.43
C ASP A 79 -23.40 -8.63 -4.12
N PRO A 80 -22.93 -8.81 -5.37
CA PRO A 80 -21.97 -7.88 -5.99
C PRO A 80 -22.50 -6.45 -6.11
N GLN A 81 -23.81 -6.27 -6.26
CA GLN A 81 -24.42 -4.94 -6.29
C GLN A 81 -24.31 -4.23 -4.94
N LYS A 82 -24.61 -4.92 -3.83
CA LYS A 82 -24.49 -4.35 -2.48
C LYS A 82 -23.04 -4.02 -2.13
N VAL A 83 -22.08 -4.82 -2.64
CA VAL A 83 -20.65 -4.50 -2.53
C VAL A 83 -20.39 -3.15 -3.20
N ARG A 84 -20.77 -2.97 -4.47
CA ARG A 84 -20.56 -1.72 -5.23
C ARG A 84 -21.24 -0.49 -4.59
N GLU A 85 -22.40 -0.67 -3.99
CA GLU A 85 -23.12 0.40 -3.26
C GLU A 85 -22.42 0.78 -1.95
N SER A 86 -21.57 -0.10 -1.40
CA SER A 86 -20.89 0.08 -0.11
C SER A 86 -19.47 0.61 -0.23
N ILE A 87 -18.95 0.73 -1.44
CA ILE A 87 -17.54 1.08 -1.69
C ILE A 87 -17.41 2.35 -2.52
N GLY A 88 -16.29 3.04 -2.32
CA GLY A 88 -15.76 4.04 -3.26
C GLY A 88 -14.46 3.52 -3.88
N ILE A 89 -14.15 3.98 -5.08
CA ILE A 89 -12.92 3.59 -5.79
C ILE A 89 -12.24 4.80 -6.42
N VAL A 90 -10.92 4.85 -6.29
CA VAL A 90 -10.02 5.74 -7.02
C VAL A 90 -9.01 4.88 -7.75
N PHE A 91 -9.09 4.87 -9.07
CA PHE A 91 -8.20 4.10 -9.93
C PHE A 91 -6.82 4.77 -10.06
N GLN A 92 -5.84 4.01 -10.51
CA GLN A 92 -4.49 4.52 -10.77
C GLN A 92 -4.51 5.66 -11.80
N ASP A 93 -5.21 5.47 -12.92
CA ASP A 93 -5.37 6.49 -13.94
C ASP A 93 -6.47 7.50 -13.59
N ILE A 94 -6.26 8.77 -13.96
CA ILE A 94 -7.25 9.82 -13.78
C ILE A 94 -8.39 9.62 -14.77
N THR A 95 -9.60 9.42 -14.25
CA THR A 95 -10.81 9.12 -15.02
C THR A 95 -11.82 10.27 -15.03
N LEU A 96 -11.36 11.50 -14.77
CA LEU A 96 -12.21 12.70 -14.78
C LEU A 96 -12.47 13.19 -16.21
N ASP A 97 -13.72 13.56 -16.51
CA ASP A 97 -14.04 14.25 -17.74
C ASP A 97 -13.36 15.63 -17.77
N ARG A 98 -12.60 15.91 -18.81
CA ARG A 98 -11.75 17.10 -18.93
C ARG A 98 -12.52 18.39 -19.17
N ASP A 99 -13.72 18.30 -19.68
CA ASP A 99 -14.56 19.46 -20.05
C ASP A 99 -15.60 19.80 -18.98
N MET A 100 -15.86 18.90 -18.04
CA MET A 100 -16.69 19.17 -16.86
C MET A 100 -15.95 20.00 -15.82
N THR A 101 -16.69 20.82 -15.10
CA THR A 101 -16.21 21.53 -13.92
C THR A 101 -16.08 20.59 -12.71
N VAL A 102 -15.35 21.02 -11.68
CA VAL A 102 -15.20 20.31 -10.41
C VAL A 102 -16.56 19.98 -9.82
N TRP A 103 -17.48 20.95 -9.82
CA TRP A 103 -18.84 20.76 -9.30
C TRP A 103 -19.65 19.77 -10.15
N GLU A 104 -19.61 19.89 -11.47
CA GLU A 104 -20.35 19.00 -12.39
C GLU A 104 -19.92 17.54 -12.27
N ILE A 105 -18.64 17.27 -12.03
CA ILE A 105 -18.15 15.89 -11.77
C ILE A 105 -18.86 15.28 -10.55
N LEU A 106 -18.92 16.02 -9.44
CA LEU A 106 -19.55 15.53 -8.21
C LEU A 106 -21.06 15.45 -8.34
N GLU A 107 -21.66 16.47 -8.97
CA GLU A 107 -23.10 16.51 -9.25
C GLU A 107 -23.54 15.33 -10.11
N PHE A 108 -22.83 15.08 -11.20
CA PHE A 108 -23.10 13.94 -12.09
C PHE A 108 -23.00 12.61 -11.35
N HIS A 109 -21.93 12.44 -10.55
CA HIS A 109 -21.74 11.21 -9.78
C HIS A 109 -22.85 10.99 -8.75
N GLY A 110 -23.24 12.03 -8.01
CA GLY A 110 -24.35 11.95 -7.06
C GLY A 110 -25.68 11.59 -7.73
N ARG A 111 -25.95 12.10 -8.95
CA ARG A 111 -27.13 11.72 -9.74
C ARG A 111 -27.10 10.25 -10.17
N LEU A 112 -25.96 9.72 -10.56
CA LEU A 112 -25.81 8.30 -10.92
C LEU A 112 -26.22 7.36 -9.77
N TYR A 113 -26.02 7.79 -8.53
CA TYR A 113 -26.44 7.05 -7.34
C TYR A 113 -27.81 7.48 -6.79
N ASN A 114 -28.61 8.22 -7.57
CA ASN A 114 -29.94 8.68 -7.20
C ASN A 114 -30.01 9.47 -5.88
N MET A 115 -28.94 10.22 -5.54
CA MET A 115 -28.94 11.06 -4.35
C MET A 115 -29.96 12.20 -4.50
N PRO A 116 -30.79 12.48 -3.45
CA PRO A 116 -31.71 13.62 -3.46
C PRO A 116 -30.95 14.95 -3.64
N ASP A 117 -31.59 15.92 -4.31
CA ASP A 117 -30.94 17.18 -4.70
C ASP A 117 -30.32 17.94 -3.52
N ASP A 118 -31.06 18.07 -2.41
CA ASP A 118 -30.58 18.82 -1.24
C ASP A 118 -29.43 18.10 -0.54
N GLU A 119 -29.52 16.78 -0.40
CA GLU A 119 -28.43 15.96 0.17
C GLU A 119 -27.19 16.02 -0.71
N ARG A 120 -27.36 15.93 -2.03
CA ARG A 120 -26.27 15.95 -3.01
C ARG A 120 -25.52 17.28 -2.98
N ARG A 121 -26.24 18.42 -3.00
CA ARG A 121 -25.62 19.76 -2.91
C ARG A 121 -24.83 19.94 -1.63
N LYS A 122 -25.43 19.59 -0.50
CA LYS A 122 -24.74 19.64 0.80
C LYS A 122 -23.49 18.76 0.80
N ARG A 123 -23.61 17.54 0.27
CA ARG A 123 -22.48 16.60 0.20
C ARG A 123 -21.35 17.11 -0.69
N ILE A 124 -21.65 17.77 -1.80
CA ILE A 124 -20.66 18.39 -2.67
C ILE A 124 -19.89 19.47 -1.91
N ASP A 125 -20.57 20.35 -1.17
CA ASP A 125 -19.94 21.40 -0.40
C ASP A 125 -19.02 20.84 0.69
N GLU A 126 -19.49 19.83 1.47
CA GLU A 126 -18.69 19.11 2.46
C GLU A 126 -17.40 18.49 1.83
N LEU A 127 -17.53 17.88 0.67
CA LEU A 127 -16.41 17.22 0.01
C LEU A 127 -15.43 18.21 -0.61
N LEU A 128 -15.91 19.31 -1.19
CA LEU A 128 -15.03 20.35 -1.71
C LEU A 128 -14.19 20.99 -0.59
N GLU A 129 -14.80 21.22 0.58
CA GLU A 129 -14.09 21.68 1.78
C GLU A 129 -13.04 20.66 2.22
N LEU A 130 -13.42 19.37 2.36
CA LEU A 130 -12.52 18.29 2.76
C LEU A 130 -11.28 18.22 1.87
N VAL A 131 -11.45 18.34 0.54
CA VAL A 131 -10.34 18.23 -0.43
C VAL A 131 -9.74 19.59 -0.81
N GLN A 132 -10.17 20.69 -0.18
CA GLN A 132 -9.69 22.07 -0.41
C GLN A 132 -9.77 22.48 -1.91
N LEU A 133 -10.93 22.27 -2.50
CA LEU A 133 -11.24 22.67 -3.88
C LEU A 133 -12.44 23.62 -3.99
N GLU A 134 -12.87 24.27 -2.90
CA GLU A 134 -14.03 25.18 -2.89
C GLU A 134 -13.85 26.31 -3.88
N THR A 135 -12.65 26.92 -3.91
CA THR A 135 -12.32 28.03 -4.81
C THR A 135 -12.24 27.60 -6.29
N LYS A 136 -12.14 26.29 -6.54
CA LYS A 136 -12.02 25.69 -7.86
C LYS A 136 -13.35 25.09 -8.38
N ARG A 137 -14.43 25.27 -7.63
CA ARG A 137 -15.76 24.67 -7.90
C ARG A 137 -16.19 24.80 -9.35
N ASN A 138 -16.02 25.96 -9.95
CA ASN A 138 -16.48 26.26 -11.32
C ASN A 138 -15.37 26.14 -12.37
N GLU A 139 -14.15 25.72 -11.98
CA GLU A 139 -13.07 25.48 -12.92
C GLU A 139 -13.22 24.12 -13.61
N ARG A 140 -12.87 24.07 -14.90
CA ARG A 140 -12.86 22.80 -15.63
C ARG A 140 -11.71 21.92 -15.16
N THR A 141 -11.93 20.60 -15.12
CA THR A 141 -10.93 19.64 -14.64
C THR A 141 -9.64 19.66 -15.43
N LYS A 142 -9.67 20.05 -16.72
CA LYS A 142 -8.45 20.19 -17.54
C LYS A 142 -7.48 21.25 -17.04
N SER A 143 -7.95 22.29 -16.33
CA SER A 143 -7.11 23.36 -15.76
C SER A 143 -6.48 22.99 -14.42
N LEU A 144 -6.90 21.88 -13.80
CA LEU A 144 -6.41 21.45 -12.50
C LEU A 144 -5.03 20.80 -12.63
N SER A 145 -4.19 21.00 -11.58
CA SER A 145 -2.94 20.25 -11.42
C SER A 145 -3.22 18.75 -11.20
N GLY A 146 -2.21 17.88 -11.37
CA GLY A 146 -2.33 16.45 -11.12
C GLY A 146 -2.83 16.14 -9.70
N GLY A 147 -2.25 16.80 -8.70
CA GLY A 147 -2.68 16.64 -7.30
C GLY A 147 -4.12 17.12 -7.05
N MET A 148 -4.55 18.22 -7.68
CA MET A 148 -5.95 18.69 -7.58
C MET A 148 -6.92 17.70 -8.23
N LYS A 149 -6.57 17.14 -9.38
CA LYS A 149 -7.36 16.08 -10.03
C LYS A 149 -7.49 14.86 -9.13
N ARG A 150 -6.39 14.44 -8.50
CA ARG A 150 -6.40 13.28 -7.60
C ARG A 150 -7.28 13.51 -6.36
N ARG A 151 -7.24 14.72 -5.79
CA ARG A 151 -8.14 15.11 -4.71
C ARG A 151 -9.61 15.09 -5.12
N LEU A 152 -9.93 15.56 -6.33
CA LEU A 152 -11.28 15.49 -6.87
C LEU A 152 -11.76 14.05 -7.08
N GLU A 153 -10.90 13.13 -7.51
CA GLU A 153 -11.24 11.71 -7.61
C GLU A 153 -11.57 11.10 -6.25
N ILE A 154 -10.80 11.45 -5.21
CA ILE A 154 -11.11 11.02 -3.83
C ILE A 154 -12.46 11.58 -3.40
N ALA A 155 -12.73 12.87 -3.61
CA ALA A 155 -14.03 13.47 -3.32
C ALA A 155 -15.17 12.75 -4.06
N ARG A 156 -14.97 12.45 -5.35
CA ARG A 156 -15.92 11.65 -6.15
C ARG A 156 -16.17 10.28 -5.54
N GLY A 157 -15.11 9.58 -5.14
CA GLY A 157 -15.22 8.26 -4.51
C GLY A 157 -15.94 8.28 -3.15
N LEU A 158 -15.96 9.44 -2.47
CA LEU A 158 -16.62 9.64 -1.18
C LEU A 158 -18.07 10.14 -1.28
N MET A 159 -18.57 10.46 -2.48
CA MET A 159 -19.92 11.03 -2.67
C MET A 159 -21.01 10.21 -1.98
N THR A 160 -20.94 8.89 -2.08
CA THR A 160 -21.95 7.95 -1.56
C THR A 160 -21.73 7.55 -0.11
N ARG A 161 -20.82 8.21 0.61
CA ARG A 161 -20.44 7.84 2.00
C ARG A 161 -20.09 6.34 2.12
N PRO A 162 -19.10 5.85 1.34
CA PRO A 162 -18.78 4.44 1.31
C PRO A 162 -18.24 3.96 2.66
N LYS A 163 -18.50 2.69 2.98
CA LYS A 163 -17.91 2.03 4.15
C LYS A 163 -16.42 1.71 3.95
N VAL A 164 -16.03 1.47 2.70
CA VAL A 164 -14.65 1.19 2.30
C VAL A 164 -14.30 2.02 1.07
N LEU A 165 -13.18 2.75 1.14
CA LEU A 165 -12.58 3.45 0.01
C LEU A 165 -11.36 2.68 -0.48
N PHE A 166 -11.40 2.23 -1.74
CA PHE A 166 -10.26 1.61 -2.42
C PHE A 166 -9.46 2.65 -3.18
N LEU A 167 -8.15 2.67 -2.97
CA LEU A 167 -7.20 3.59 -3.61
C LEU A 167 -6.12 2.78 -4.32
N ASP A 168 -6.14 2.76 -5.65
CA ASP A 168 -5.10 2.09 -6.43
C ASP A 168 -3.98 3.07 -6.76
N GLU A 169 -2.82 2.93 -6.09
CA GLU A 169 -1.63 3.78 -6.21
C GLU A 169 -1.94 5.29 -6.16
N PRO A 170 -2.51 5.80 -5.03
CA PRO A 170 -3.11 7.13 -4.97
C PRO A 170 -2.13 8.28 -5.19
N THR A 171 -0.84 8.08 -5.02
CA THR A 171 0.18 9.16 -5.10
C THR A 171 1.16 9.01 -6.25
N ILE A 172 0.91 8.04 -7.16
CA ILE A 172 1.77 7.84 -8.31
C ILE A 172 1.87 9.11 -9.17
N GLY A 173 3.09 9.46 -9.56
CA GLY A 173 3.35 10.63 -10.42
C GLY A 173 3.18 12.00 -9.74
N LEU A 174 2.95 12.04 -8.44
CA LEU A 174 2.92 13.29 -7.67
C LEU A 174 4.34 13.65 -7.18
N ASP A 175 4.61 14.95 -7.14
CA ASP A 175 5.82 15.47 -6.50
C ASP A 175 5.80 15.21 -4.97
N PRO A 176 6.97 15.22 -4.28
CA PRO A 176 7.06 14.87 -2.87
C PRO A 176 6.16 15.72 -1.95
N GLN A 177 6.02 17.04 -2.21
CA GLN A 177 5.17 17.90 -1.37
C GLN A 177 3.69 17.60 -1.56
N THR A 178 3.26 17.37 -2.82
CA THR A 178 1.88 17.00 -3.14
C THR A 178 1.55 15.62 -2.56
N ARG A 179 2.52 14.68 -2.54
CA ARG A 179 2.36 13.35 -1.93
C ARG A 179 2.09 13.46 -0.43
N LEU A 180 2.87 14.24 0.31
CA LEU A 180 2.66 14.45 1.74
C LEU A 180 1.26 15.02 2.03
N ARG A 181 0.82 16.04 1.28
CA ARG A 181 -0.54 16.58 1.41
C ARG A 181 -1.61 15.54 1.11
N MET A 182 -1.38 14.67 0.13
CA MET A 182 -2.31 13.58 -0.18
C MET A 182 -2.43 12.60 0.97
N TRP A 183 -1.34 12.30 1.67
CA TRP A 183 -1.37 11.46 2.88
C TRP A 183 -2.21 12.09 3.98
N ASP A 184 -2.10 13.41 4.19
CA ASP A 184 -2.94 14.12 5.16
C ASP A 184 -4.44 14.01 4.79
N TYR A 185 -4.81 14.12 3.51
CA TYR A 185 -6.18 13.93 3.05
C TYR A 185 -6.68 12.50 3.28
N ILE A 186 -5.86 11.50 2.97
CA ILE A 186 -6.22 10.09 3.18
C ILE A 186 -6.46 9.83 4.68
N LYS A 187 -5.59 10.35 5.55
CA LYS A 187 -5.78 10.26 7.00
C LYS A 187 -7.03 11.00 7.47
N GLY A 188 -7.30 12.19 6.93
CA GLY A 188 -8.52 12.95 7.22
C GLY A 188 -9.78 12.14 6.93
N VAL A 189 -9.87 11.53 5.75
CA VAL A 189 -10.97 10.65 5.34
C VAL A 189 -11.13 9.45 6.28
N ASN A 190 -10.01 8.85 6.69
CA ASN A 190 -10.05 7.72 7.63
C ASN A 190 -10.53 8.15 9.02
N ASN A 191 -10.11 9.32 9.51
CA ASN A 191 -10.54 9.86 10.80
C ASN A 191 -12.05 10.12 10.86
N GLU A 192 -12.71 10.34 9.72
CA GLU A 192 -14.17 10.41 9.60
C GLU A 192 -14.85 9.03 9.69
N GLY A 193 -14.09 7.94 9.85
CA GLY A 193 -14.58 6.59 10.04
C GLY A 193 -14.61 5.71 8.79
N THR A 194 -14.20 6.22 7.62
CA THR A 194 -14.10 5.44 6.40
C THR A 194 -12.91 4.47 6.46
N THR A 195 -13.15 3.18 6.20
CA THR A 195 -12.07 2.20 6.05
C THR A 195 -11.35 2.42 4.74
N ILE A 196 -10.02 2.36 4.72
CA ILE A 196 -9.23 2.57 3.51
C ILE A 196 -8.45 1.31 3.18
N PHE A 197 -8.57 0.88 1.93
CA PHE A 197 -7.74 -0.15 1.33
C PHE A 197 -6.92 0.49 0.21
N LEU A 198 -5.60 0.56 0.36
CA LEU A 198 -4.75 1.16 -0.66
C LEU A 198 -3.71 0.17 -1.20
N THR A 199 -3.32 0.36 -2.45
CA THR A 199 -2.14 -0.28 -3.02
C THR A 199 -1.05 0.76 -3.23
N THR A 200 0.18 0.35 -3.06
CA THR A 200 1.35 1.18 -3.32
C THR A 200 2.58 0.34 -3.61
N HIS A 201 3.54 0.94 -4.29
CA HIS A 201 4.90 0.44 -4.38
C HIS A 201 5.89 1.32 -3.59
N TYR A 202 5.40 2.40 -2.96
CA TYR A 202 6.19 3.29 -2.11
C TYR A 202 6.19 2.80 -0.67
N MET A 203 7.37 2.48 -0.14
CA MET A 203 7.54 1.97 1.24
C MET A 203 7.22 3.03 2.27
N ASP A 204 7.61 4.28 2.01
CA ASP A 204 7.34 5.44 2.85
C ASP A 204 5.85 5.75 2.96
N GLU A 205 5.07 5.57 1.88
CA GLU A 205 3.61 5.70 1.90
C GLU A 205 2.96 4.63 2.78
N ALA A 206 3.32 3.35 2.57
CA ALA A 206 2.80 2.27 3.38
C ALA A 206 3.17 2.43 4.86
N ASP A 207 4.42 2.82 5.15
CA ASP A 207 4.92 3.04 6.50
C ASP A 207 4.19 4.18 7.22
N HIS A 208 3.92 5.28 6.48
CA HIS A 208 3.33 6.50 7.06
C HIS A 208 1.82 6.41 7.25
N LEU A 209 1.11 5.76 6.32
CA LEU A 209 -0.35 5.76 6.29
C LEU A 209 -0.97 4.58 7.04
N SER A 210 -0.34 3.40 7.00
CA SER A 210 -1.07 2.16 7.23
C SER A 210 -1.02 1.68 8.67
N ASP A 211 -2.17 1.28 9.19
CA ASP A 211 -2.26 0.52 10.44
C ASP A 211 -1.77 -0.92 10.24
N ARG A 212 -1.98 -1.47 9.04
CA ARG A 212 -1.52 -2.80 8.66
C ARG A 212 -1.07 -2.84 7.21
N ILE A 213 0.06 -3.48 6.97
CA ILE A 213 0.69 -3.63 5.66
C ILE A 213 0.76 -5.12 5.34
N SER A 214 0.37 -5.49 4.13
CA SER A 214 0.65 -6.81 3.56
C SER A 214 1.58 -6.66 2.37
N ILE A 215 2.78 -7.23 2.47
CA ILE A 215 3.72 -7.27 1.35
C ILE A 215 3.29 -8.39 0.41
N ILE A 216 3.04 -8.02 -0.86
CA ILE A 216 2.67 -8.95 -1.91
C ILE A 216 3.76 -9.00 -2.98
N ASP A 217 4.15 -10.21 -3.38
CA ASP A 217 5.06 -10.45 -4.48
C ASP A 217 4.65 -11.72 -5.24
N HIS A 218 4.76 -11.69 -6.57
CA HIS A 218 4.35 -12.81 -7.45
C HIS A 218 2.97 -13.40 -7.12
N GLY A 219 1.99 -12.55 -6.85
CA GLY A 219 0.62 -12.93 -6.54
C GLY A 219 0.40 -13.48 -5.14
N LYS A 220 1.40 -13.52 -4.25
CA LYS A 220 1.32 -14.09 -2.91
C LYS A 220 1.57 -13.05 -1.84
N VAL A 221 0.84 -13.14 -0.73
CA VAL A 221 1.18 -12.39 0.47
C VAL A 221 2.39 -13.05 1.14
N VAL A 222 3.51 -12.32 1.17
CA VAL A 222 4.78 -12.79 1.73
C VAL A 222 4.81 -12.63 3.24
N ILE A 223 4.35 -11.47 3.72
CA ILE A 223 4.25 -11.16 5.16
C ILE A 223 3.20 -10.07 5.38
N SER A 224 2.56 -10.06 6.55
CA SER A 224 1.58 -9.04 6.94
C SER A 224 1.74 -8.67 8.41
N GLY A 225 1.67 -7.37 8.71
CA GLY A 225 1.79 -6.86 10.08
C GLY A 225 1.62 -5.34 10.13
N THR A 226 1.72 -4.76 11.32
CA THR A 226 1.93 -3.31 11.48
C THR A 226 3.34 -2.96 11.00
N SER A 227 3.60 -1.70 10.66
CA SER A 227 4.95 -1.26 10.28
C SER A 227 5.99 -1.63 11.36
N TRP A 228 5.64 -1.46 12.62
CA TRP A 228 6.50 -1.82 13.75
C TRP A 228 6.79 -3.34 13.81
N GLU A 229 5.75 -4.19 13.70
CA GLU A 229 5.90 -5.65 13.68
C GLU A 229 6.82 -6.09 12.55
N LEU A 230 6.59 -5.56 11.34
CA LEU A 230 7.36 -5.91 10.15
C LEU A 230 8.84 -5.52 10.30
N LYS A 231 9.14 -4.30 10.76
CA LYS A 231 10.51 -3.85 11.01
C LYS A 231 11.22 -4.70 12.07
N ASN A 232 10.51 -5.08 13.12
CA ASN A 232 11.06 -5.94 14.18
C ASN A 232 11.38 -7.37 13.71
N THR A 233 10.82 -7.83 12.59
CA THR A 233 11.22 -9.13 12.02
C THR A 233 12.69 -9.14 11.61
N LEU A 234 13.28 -7.99 11.30
CA LEU A 234 14.69 -7.85 10.96
C LEU A 234 15.62 -7.73 12.17
N GLY A 235 15.07 -7.58 13.37
CA GLY A 235 15.83 -7.27 14.58
C GLY A 235 15.67 -5.81 15.00
N ARG A 236 16.42 -5.40 16.02
CA ARG A 236 16.33 -4.04 16.59
C ARG A 236 17.08 -3.01 15.76
N ASP A 237 18.27 -3.40 15.27
CA ASP A 237 19.15 -2.53 14.48
C ASP A 237 19.80 -3.30 13.31
N ILE A 238 20.23 -2.55 12.31
CA ILE A 238 21.02 -3.05 11.18
C ILE A 238 22.37 -2.36 11.21
N ILE A 239 23.46 -3.15 11.27
CA ILE A 239 24.84 -2.68 11.20
C ILE A 239 25.40 -3.10 9.84
N TYR A 240 25.70 -2.13 8.98
CA TYR A 240 26.41 -2.36 7.72
C TYR A 240 27.89 -2.20 7.93
N LEU A 241 28.68 -3.15 7.44
CA LEU A 241 30.15 -3.16 7.53
C LEU A 241 30.76 -3.43 6.16
N GLU A 242 31.87 -2.74 5.89
CA GLU A 242 32.85 -3.11 4.87
C GLU A 242 34.18 -3.31 5.56
N THR A 243 34.90 -4.40 5.25
CA THR A 243 36.16 -4.77 5.87
C THR A 243 37.18 -5.14 4.82
N SER A 244 38.45 -5.23 5.23
CA SER A 244 39.53 -5.69 4.35
C SER A 244 39.35 -7.13 3.86
N ASP A 245 38.62 -7.97 4.62
CA ASP A 245 38.23 -9.34 4.25
C ASP A 245 36.81 -9.61 4.77
N ASN A 246 35.81 -9.33 3.92
CA ASN A 246 34.39 -9.51 4.26
C ASN A 246 34.03 -10.98 4.53
N ASP A 247 34.62 -11.92 3.81
CA ASP A 247 34.31 -13.35 3.96
C ASP A 247 34.81 -13.90 5.29
N ALA A 248 36.03 -13.52 5.69
CA ALA A 248 36.58 -13.87 7.00
C ALA A 248 35.73 -13.22 8.13
N ALA A 249 35.41 -11.94 7.98
CA ALA A 249 34.56 -11.22 8.94
C ALA A 249 33.19 -11.91 9.13
N VAL A 250 32.51 -12.27 8.06
CA VAL A 250 31.22 -12.97 8.10
C VAL A 250 31.35 -14.30 8.83
N ARG A 251 32.38 -15.09 8.55
CA ARG A 251 32.64 -16.37 9.24
C ARG A 251 32.82 -16.22 10.75
N LEU A 252 33.51 -15.19 11.18
CA LEU A 252 33.78 -14.94 12.61
C LEU A 252 32.56 -14.41 13.35
N LEU A 253 31.74 -13.58 12.66
CA LEU A 253 30.63 -12.88 13.29
C LEU A 253 29.31 -13.70 13.31
N LYS A 254 29.16 -14.71 12.44
CA LYS A 254 27.92 -15.47 12.30
C LYS A 254 27.45 -16.18 13.57
N ASP A 255 28.40 -16.58 14.43
CA ASP A 255 28.10 -17.36 15.64
C ASP A 255 27.94 -16.47 16.89
N LEU A 256 27.98 -15.14 16.75
CA LEU A 256 27.76 -14.22 17.87
C LEU A 256 26.28 -14.20 18.26
N PRO A 257 25.93 -14.39 19.55
CA PRO A 257 24.51 -14.49 20.00
C PRO A 257 23.65 -13.26 19.68
N ALA A 258 24.27 -12.07 19.61
CA ALA A 258 23.60 -10.83 19.32
C ALA A 258 23.17 -10.69 17.84
N ILE A 259 23.77 -11.51 16.95
CA ILE A 259 23.52 -11.45 15.50
C ILE A 259 22.42 -12.45 15.12
N ARG A 260 21.34 -11.90 14.58
CA ARG A 260 20.20 -12.70 14.10
C ARG A 260 20.43 -13.25 12.70
N THR A 261 20.93 -12.40 11.79
CA THR A 261 21.11 -12.73 10.39
C THR A 261 22.20 -11.87 9.78
N ILE A 262 22.96 -12.44 8.86
CA ILE A 262 23.95 -11.73 8.05
C ILE A 262 23.49 -11.76 6.59
N LYS A 263 23.44 -10.59 5.94
CA LYS A 263 23.22 -10.48 4.49
C LYS A 263 24.47 -9.92 3.83
N VAL A 264 25.10 -10.71 2.99
CA VAL A 264 26.21 -10.28 2.14
C VAL A 264 25.69 -9.36 1.04
N LYS A 265 26.38 -8.26 0.77
CA LYS A 265 26.12 -7.28 -0.29
C LYS A 265 27.32 -7.21 -1.24
N SER A 266 27.20 -6.44 -2.32
CA SER A 266 28.27 -6.32 -3.35
C SER A 266 29.59 -5.78 -2.83
N ARG A 267 29.60 -4.92 -1.78
CA ARG A 267 30.80 -4.30 -1.21
C ARG A 267 31.02 -4.56 0.28
N GLY A 268 30.15 -5.34 0.92
CA GLY A 268 30.22 -5.57 2.35
C GLY A 268 29.10 -6.47 2.83
N PHE A 269 28.67 -6.33 4.07
CA PHE A 269 27.59 -7.14 4.62
C PHE A 269 26.78 -6.36 5.66
N SER A 270 25.53 -6.76 5.84
CA SER A 270 24.64 -6.19 6.86
C SER A 270 24.37 -7.24 7.94
N LEU A 271 24.57 -6.84 9.19
CA LEU A 271 24.22 -7.61 10.38
C LEU A 271 22.88 -7.12 10.91
N MET A 272 21.93 -8.02 11.07
CA MET A 272 20.67 -7.76 11.77
C MET A 272 20.84 -8.20 13.20
N VAL A 273 20.71 -7.27 14.15
CA VAL A 273 20.99 -7.54 15.57
C VAL A 273 19.71 -7.46 16.40
N ASN A 274 19.58 -8.35 17.40
CA ASN A 274 18.41 -8.41 18.28
C ASN A 274 18.44 -7.35 19.40
N GLU A 275 19.60 -6.79 19.67
CA GLU A 275 19.85 -5.80 20.72
C GLU A 275 20.13 -4.43 20.11
N ASP A 276 20.35 -3.45 20.98
CA ASP A 276 20.76 -2.11 20.59
C ASP A 276 22.13 -2.18 19.91
N GLY A 277 22.19 -1.77 18.64
CA GLY A 277 23.40 -1.86 17.83
C GLY A 277 24.58 -1.11 18.44
N THR A 278 24.32 -0.03 19.20
CA THR A 278 25.40 0.70 19.89
C THR A 278 26.05 -0.13 21.01
N LYS A 279 25.31 -1.06 21.60
CA LYS A 279 25.83 -1.98 22.62
C LYS A 279 26.53 -3.20 22.02
N VAL A 280 26.05 -3.66 20.87
CA VAL A 280 26.61 -4.83 20.18
C VAL A 280 27.90 -4.48 19.43
N LEU A 281 27.98 -3.26 18.90
CA LEU A 281 29.06 -2.79 18.05
C LEU A 281 30.47 -2.94 18.69
N PRO A 282 30.73 -2.58 19.96
CA PRO A 282 32.05 -2.75 20.55
C PRO A 282 32.55 -4.19 20.49
N GLY A 283 31.69 -5.18 20.80
CA GLY A 283 32.03 -6.59 20.71
C GLY A 283 32.34 -7.06 19.29
N ILE A 284 31.63 -6.54 18.28
CA ILE A 284 31.93 -6.80 16.87
C ILE A 284 33.29 -6.25 16.50
N LEU A 285 33.60 -5.02 16.90
CA LEU A 285 34.90 -4.38 16.62
C LEU A 285 36.07 -5.13 17.28
N ASP A 286 35.90 -5.63 18.50
CA ASP A 286 36.93 -6.42 19.20
C ASP A 286 37.21 -7.74 18.49
N VAL A 287 36.17 -8.43 17.99
CA VAL A 287 36.34 -9.68 17.20
C VAL A 287 37.11 -9.40 15.91
N LEU A 288 36.78 -8.34 15.17
CA LEU A 288 37.49 -7.98 13.93
C LEU A 288 38.94 -7.58 14.20
N ARG A 289 39.19 -6.79 15.26
CA ARG A 289 40.53 -6.37 15.66
C ARG A 289 41.38 -7.56 16.04
N ASN A 290 40.90 -8.50 16.83
CA ASN A 290 41.62 -9.69 17.24
C ASN A 290 42.01 -10.60 16.06
N ALA A 291 41.20 -10.53 14.98
CA ALA A 291 41.48 -11.24 13.72
C ALA A 291 42.33 -10.43 12.72
N SER A 292 42.81 -9.23 13.11
CA SER A 292 43.57 -8.30 12.23
C SER A 292 42.79 -7.94 10.95
N ILE A 293 41.44 -7.89 11.01
CA ILE A 293 40.57 -7.46 9.92
C ILE A 293 40.28 -5.97 10.10
N GLU A 294 40.71 -5.15 9.14
CA GLU A 294 40.50 -3.71 9.16
C GLU A 294 39.06 -3.36 8.75
N LEU A 295 38.42 -2.46 9.50
CA LEU A 295 37.11 -1.91 9.18
C LEU A 295 37.29 -0.70 8.24
N THR A 296 36.63 -0.75 7.08
CA THR A 296 36.68 0.34 6.08
C THR A 296 35.44 1.25 6.21
N THR A 297 34.28 0.66 6.40
CA THR A 297 33.01 1.41 6.49
C THR A 297 32.11 0.81 7.58
N ILE A 298 31.45 1.69 8.31
CA ILE A 298 30.39 1.31 9.26
C ILE A 298 29.20 2.23 9.12
N ASN A 299 28.00 1.64 9.15
CA ASN A 299 26.74 2.36 9.23
C ASN A 299 25.77 1.60 10.15
N LEU A 300 25.25 2.30 11.16
CA LEU A 300 24.25 1.79 12.09
C LEU A 300 22.93 2.50 11.84
N LYS A 301 21.86 1.76 11.59
CA LYS A 301 20.53 2.31 11.37
C LYS A 301 19.41 1.44 11.94
N LYS A 302 18.25 2.05 12.18
CA LYS A 302 17.01 1.31 12.44
C LYS A 302 16.51 0.66 11.16
N PRO A 303 15.86 -0.53 11.22
CA PRO A 303 15.21 -1.12 10.07
C PRO A 303 14.14 -0.20 9.47
N SER A 304 14.19 -0.02 8.16
CA SER A 304 13.15 0.67 7.37
C SER A 304 12.21 -0.33 6.69
N MET A 305 11.11 0.16 6.13
CA MET A 305 10.24 -0.70 5.31
C MET A 305 10.92 -1.16 4.02
N ASP A 306 11.86 -0.38 3.46
CA ASP A 306 12.70 -0.82 2.34
C ASP A 306 13.54 -2.05 2.73
N ASP A 307 14.14 -2.04 3.93
CA ASP A 307 14.93 -3.18 4.41
C ASP A 307 14.04 -4.43 4.58
N VAL A 308 12.82 -4.26 5.11
CA VAL A 308 11.84 -5.35 5.21
C VAL A 308 11.50 -5.89 3.83
N PHE A 309 11.17 -5.00 2.89
CA PHE A 309 10.81 -5.39 1.54
C PHE A 309 11.92 -6.19 0.87
N VAL A 310 13.15 -5.66 0.85
CA VAL A 310 14.35 -6.33 0.29
C VAL A 310 14.64 -7.65 1.00
N PHE A 311 14.40 -7.72 2.31
CA PHE A 311 14.62 -8.96 3.05
C PHE A 311 13.71 -10.10 2.58
N TYR A 312 12.42 -9.81 2.41
CA TYR A 312 11.43 -10.83 2.10
C TYR A 312 11.27 -11.14 0.60
N THR A 313 11.52 -10.16 -0.28
CA THR A 313 11.39 -10.36 -1.73
C THR A 313 12.71 -10.64 -2.44
N GLY A 314 13.84 -10.33 -1.78
CA GLY A 314 15.18 -10.48 -2.36
C GLY A 314 15.52 -9.44 -3.44
N LYS A 315 14.66 -8.48 -3.71
CA LYS A 315 14.79 -7.45 -4.76
C LYS A 315 14.61 -6.06 -4.19
N GLU A 316 15.42 -5.11 -4.63
CA GLU A 316 15.14 -3.69 -4.45
C GLU A 316 14.04 -3.29 -5.45
N ILE A 317 13.02 -2.53 -5.02
CA ILE A 317 12.13 -1.88 -5.97
C ILE A 317 12.97 -0.79 -6.63
N ARG A 318 13.36 -1.01 -7.88
CA ARG A 318 13.87 0.06 -8.72
C ARG A 318 12.65 0.84 -9.23
N ASP A 319 12.69 2.16 -9.16
CA ASP A 319 11.81 3.04 -9.93
C ASP A 319 12.13 2.81 -11.43
N GLU A 320 11.59 1.76 -12.00
CA GLU A 320 11.55 1.62 -13.47
C GLU A 320 10.56 2.64 -13.94
N GLY A 321 11.09 3.77 -14.42
CA GLY A 321 10.32 4.79 -15.14
C GLY A 321 9.39 4.10 -16.15
N ALA A 322 8.13 4.47 -16.11
CA ALA A 322 7.00 3.88 -16.82
C ALA A 322 7.39 3.30 -18.18
N ALA A 323 7.44 1.97 -18.27
CA ALA A 323 7.44 1.31 -19.56
C ALA A 323 6.12 1.64 -20.26
N PRO A 324 6.13 2.04 -21.57
CA PRO A 324 4.92 2.40 -22.26
C PRO A 324 3.95 1.23 -22.26
N ALA A 325 2.72 1.48 -21.82
CA ALA A 325 1.61 0.53 -21.85
C ALA A 325 1.50 -0.04 -23.28
N ARG A 326 1.78 -1.33 -23.46
CA ARG A 326 1.47 -2.03 -24.71
C ARG A 326 -0.05 -2.07 -24.84
N GLY A 327 -0.56 -1.15 -25.65
CA GLY A 327 -1.97 -1.09 -26.01
C GLY A 327 -2.42 -2.45 -26.57
N LEU A 328 -3.43 -3.01 -25.92
CA LEU A 328 -4.17 -4.15 -26.43
C LEU A 328 -5.03 -3.64 -27.60
N PHE A 329 -4.47 -3.62 -28.81
CA PHE A 329 -5.24 -3.39 -30.02
C PHE A 329 -6.18 -4.58 -30.21
N LEU A 330 -7.45 -4.36 -29.93
CA LEU A 330 -8.54 -5.21 -30.43
C LEU A 330 -8.48 -5.17 -31.98
N ARG A 331 -7.94 -6.19 -32.61
CA ARG A 331 -8.12 -6.44 -34.04
C ARG A 331 -9.58 -6.80 -34.27
N GLY A 332 -10.37 -5.83 -34.70
CA GLY A 332 -11.63 -6.04 -35.37
C GLY A 332 -11.39 -6.78 -36.68
N GLY A 333 -11.73 -8.07 -36.75
CA GLY A 333 -11.81 -8.81 -37.97
C GLY A 333 -13.05 -8.38 -38.76
N GLY A 334 -12.87 -7.72 -39.87
CA GLY A 334 -13.91 -7.57 -40.87
C GLY A 334 -14.04 -8.85 -41.73
N ARG A 335 -15.27 -9.32 -41.84
CA ARG A 335 -15.91 -9.78 -43.09
C ARG A 335 -17.38 -9.99 -42.80
#